data_946917e7e76cc15b566acdc165959a8b
#
_entry.id   946917e7e76cc15b566acdc165959a8b
#
_cell.length_a   1.000
_cell.length_b   1.000
_cell.length_c   1.000
_cell.angle_alpha   90.00
_cell.angle_beta   90.00
_cell.angle_gamma   90.00
#
_symmetry.space_group_name_H-M   'P 1'
#
loop_
_entity.id
_entity.type
_entity.pdbx_description
1 polymer ?
#
loop_
_entity_poly.entity_id
_entity_poly.type
_entity_poly.pdbx_seq_one_letter_code
_entity_poly.pdbx_strand_id
1 'polypeptide(L)'
;MDISTHNFDVALSFPGEIRPLVDDVAGNLERLIGPNAYFYDNNYTSQLARPSLDTLLQDIYRNRAKLIVVFLSADYKRKNWCGIEFRAIRDIISERKNNRIMFVRTDDGVVEGVFATDGYVDARRHDAATLARYIQERVNLL
;
A
#
# COMPACT_ATOMS: atom_id res chain seq x y z
N MET A 1 20.07 -4.75 -2.20
CA MET A 1 18.97 -5.65 -1.82
C MET A 1 18.13 -5.92 -3.07
N ASP A 2 17.70 -7.16 -3.25
CA ASP A 2 16.94 -7.58 -4.43
C ASP A 2 15.46 -7.73 -4.05
N ILE A 3 14.59 -6.91 -4.63
CA ILE A 3 13.15 -6.94 -4.34
C ILE A 3 12.44 -8.20 -4.87
N SER A 4 13.06 -8.96 -5.75
CA SER A 4 12.45 -10.20 -6.27
C SER A 4 12.43 -11.34 -5.23
N THR A 5 13.21 -11.22 -4.17
CA THR A 5 13.30 -12.24 -3.11
C THR A 5 13.10 -11.68 -1.70
N HIS A 6 13.06 -10.36 -1.54
CA HIS A 6 12.97 -9.71 -0.23
C HIS A 6 11.55 -9.74 0.33
N ASN A 7 11.42 -9.98 1.63
CA ASN A 7 10.14 -9.92 2.34
C ASN A 7 10.02 -8.56 3.05
N PHE A 8 8.86 -7.93 2.87
CA PHE A 8 8.55 -6.64 3.48
C PHE A 8 7.58 -6.80 4.66
N ASP A 9 7.69 -5.94 5.65
CA ASP A 9 6.67 -5.83 6.70
C ASP A 9 5.42 -5.14 6.19
N VAL A 10 5.59 -4.13 5.32
CA VAL A 10 4.51 -3.31 4.78
C VAL A 10 4.68 -3.16 3.28
N ALA A 11 3.58 -3.16 2.55
CA ALA A 11 3.54 -2.72 1.16
C ALA A 11 2.50 -1.61 1.02
N LEU A 12 2.91 -0.49 0.41
CA LEU A 12 2.03 0.66 0.19
C LEU A 12 1.42 0.58 -1.21
N SER A 13 0.10 0.67 -1.29
CA SER A 13 -0.64 0.71 -2.56
C SER A 13 -1.48 1.98 -2.62
N PHE A 14 -1.34 2.76 -3.69
CA PHE A 14 -1.96 4.07 -3.79
C PHE A 14 -2.08 4.54 -5.24
N PRO A 15 -3.07 5.41 -5.55
CA PRO A 15 -3.11 6.10 -6.84
C PRO A 15 -2.09 7.24 -6.88
N GLY A 16 -1.53 7.50 -8.07
CA GLY A 16 -0.43 8.46 -8.24
C GLY A 16 -0.73 9.88 -7.80
N GLU A 17 -2.00 10.30 -7.81
CA GLU A 17 -2.41 11.65 -7.43
C GLU A 17 -2.14 11.97 -5.96
N ILE A 18 -2.09 10.96 -5.10
CA ILE A 18 -1.83 11.17 -3.67
C ILE A 18 -0.38 10.86 -3.28
N ARG A 19 0.52 10.74 -4.27
CA ARG A 19 1.94 10.47 -4.02
C ARG A 19 2.58 11.43 -3.01
N PRO A 20 2.31 12.75 -3.01
CA PRO A 20 2.90 13.62 -1.99
C PRO A 20 2.59 13.19 -0.56
N LEU A 21 1.36 12.77 -0.28
CA LEU A 21 0.99 12.22 1.02
C LEU A 21 1.74 10.91 1.32
N VAL A 22 1.75 10.00 0.35
CA VAL A 22 2.39 8.69 0.53
C VAL A 22 3.90 8.84 0.74
N ASP A 23 4.51 9.78 0.05
CA ASP A 23 5.94 10.09 0.20
C ASP A 23 6.26 10.53 1.64
N ASP A 24 5.42 11.40 2.22
CA ASP A 24 5.56 11.85 3.60
C ASP A 24 5.34 10.69 4.59
N VAL A 25 4.35 9.85 4.36
CA VAL A 25 4.10 8.67 5.18
C VAL A 25 5.29 7.71 5.09
N ALA A 26 5.80 7.47 3.90
CA ALA A 26 6.95 6.58 3.69
C ALA A 26 8.19 7.05 4.44
N GLY A 27 8.50 8.35 4.39
CA GLY A 27 9.63 8.91 5.12
C GLY A 27 9.50 8.75 6.63
N ASN A 28 8.31 8.97 7.18
CA ASN A 28 8.04 8.76 8.59
C ASN A 28 8.09 7.27 8.97
N LEU A 29 7.56 6.41 8.12
CA LEU A 29 7.56 4.98 8.33
C LEU A 29 9.00 4.42 8.38
N GLU A 30 9.86 4.91 7.48
CA GLU A 30 11.27 4.50 7.47
C GLU A 30 11.98 4.81 8.79
N ARG A 31 11.67 5.94 9.42
CA ARG A 31 12.22 6.27 10.74
C ARG A 31 11.75 5.30 11.83
N LEU A 32 10.57 4.71 11.67
CA LEU A 32 9.99 3.82 12.65
C LEU A 32 10.41 2.37 12.49
N ILE A 33 10.46 1.87 11.25
CA ILE A 33 10.70 0.44 10.97
C ILE A 33 11.98 0.17 10.17
N GLY A 34 12.66 1.21 9.72
CA GLY A 34 13.92 1.10 9.00
C GLY A 34 13.78 1.00 7.48
N PRO A 35 14.88 1.18 6.75
CA PRO A 35 14.90 1.03 5.30
C PRO A 35 14.66 -0.42 4.90
N ASN A 36 14.08 -0.61 3.71
CA ASN A 36 13.81 -1.94 3.14
C ASN A 36 12.82 -2.80 3.94
N ALA A 37 12.20 -2.27 4.99
CA ALA A 37 11.14 -2.96 5.73
C ALA A 37 9.75 -2.71 5.12
N TYR A 38 9.62 -1.73 4.24
CA TYR A 38 8.38 -1.39 3.56
C TYR A 38 8.61 -1.27 2.05
N PHE A 39 7.61 -1.68 1.28
CA PHE A 39 7.63 -1.51 -0.16
C PHE A 39 6.96 -0.20 -0.54
N TYR A 40 7.74 0.73 -1.07
CA TYR A 40 7.32 1.97 -1.70
C TYR A 40 8.05 2.08 -3.03
N ASP A 41 7.30 2.19 -4.12
CA ASP A 41 7.83 2.06 -5.48
C ASP A 41 9.02 2.98 -5.78
N ASN A 42 8.97 4.24 -5.32
CA ASN A 42 10.04 5.20 -5.58
C ASN A 42 11.40 4.80 -4.97
N ASN A 43 11.41 3.90 -4.00
CA ASN A 43 12.66 3.43 -3.40
C ASN A 43 13.38 2.40 -4.28
N TYR A 44 12.69 1.84 -5.28
CA TYR A 44 13.20 0.73 -6.08
C TYR A 44 13.06 0.97 -7.57
N THR A 45 13.16 2.22 -8.00
CA THR A 45 12.92 2.64 -9.40
C THR A 45 13.72 1.82 -10.40
N SER A 46 15.01 1.60 -10.14
CA SER A 46 15.86 0.83 -11.08
C SER A 46 15.45 -0.64 -11.17
N GLN A 47 15.02 -1.22 -10.06
CA GLN A 47 14.60 -2.63 -10.03
C GLN A 47 13.22 -2.83 -10.64
N LEU A 48 12.35 -1.82 -10.58
CA LEU A 48 11.01 -1.88 -11.18
C LEU A 48 11.03 -1.69 -12.70
N ALA A 49 12.13 -1.18 -13.26
CA ALA A 49 12.29 -0.99 -14.70
C ALA A 49 12.68 -2.32 -15.37
N ARG A 50 11.73 -3.25 -15.45
CA ARG A 50 11.96 -4.61 -15.95
C ARG A 50 10.74 -5.15 -16.70
N PRO A 51 10.95 -6.16 -17.60
CA PRO A 51 9.83 -6.91 -18.17
C PRO A 51 9.04 -7.66 -17.09
N SER A 52 7.78 -7.93 -17.35
CA SER A 52 6.88 -8.68 -16.47
C SER A 52 6.79 -8.08 -15.06
N LEU A 53 6.75 -6.75 -14.98
CA LEU A 53 6.62 -6.03 -13.72
C LEU A 53 5.38 -6.44 -12.94
N ASP A 54 4.28 -6.71 -13.64
CA ASP A 54 3.02 -7.16 -13.04
C ASP A 54 3.20 -8.44 -12.21
N THR A 55 3.97 -9.39 -12.70
CA THR A 55 4.26 -10.63 -11.97
C THR A 55 5.02 -10.35 -10.68
N LEU A 56 6.02 -9.47 -10.73
CA LEU A 56 6.78 -9.07 -9.55
C LEU A 56 5.89 -8.38 -8.52
N LEU A 57 5.07 -7.43 -8.95
CA LEU A 57 4.19 -6.69 -8.04
C LEU A 57 3.16 -7.60 -7.38
N GLN A 58 2.55 -8.51 -8.14
CA GLN A 58 1.62 -9.48 -7.57
C GLN A 58 2.29 -10.35 -6.51
N ASP A 59 3.52 -10.79 -6.76
CA ASP A 59 4.27 -11.59 -5.81
C ASP A 59 4.59 -10.81 -4.52
N ILE A 60 5.01 -9.55 -4.65
CA ILE A 60 5.26 -8.69 -3.48
C ILE A 60 4.01 -8.55 -2.63
N TYR A 61 2.90 -8.14 -3.23
CA TYR A 61 1.67 -7.89 -2.49
C TYR A 61 1.05 -9.17 -1.92
N ARG A 62 1.05 -10.27 -2.67
CA ARG A 62 0.44 -11.52 -2.21
C ARG A 62 1.28 -12.28 -1.20
N ASN A 63 2.58 -12.39 -1.45
CA ASN A 63 3.40 -13.40 -0.78
C ASN A 63 4.50 -12.82 0.09
N ARG A 64 4.91 -11.56 -0.15
CA ARG A 64 6.11 -11.02 0.47
C ARG A 64 5.90 -9.71 1.23
N ALA A 65 4.65 -9.41 1.56
CA ALA A 65 4.29 -8.29 2.45
C ALA A 65 3.38 -8.82 3.55
N LYS A 66 3.70 -8.50 4.80
CA LYS A 66 2.86 -8.91 5.94
C LYS A 66 1.60 -8.07 6.01
N LEU A 67 1.71 -6.77 5.83
CA LEU A 67 0.60 -5.82 5.83
C LEU A 67 0.56 -5.06 4.51
N ILE A 68 -0.61 -4.98 3.92
CA ILE A 68 -0.85 -4.15 2.75
C ILE A 68 -1.67 -2.94 3.19
N VAL A 69 -1.12 -1.74 3.01
CA VAL A 69 -1.81 -0.49 3.26
C VAL A 69 -2.37 0.02 1.94
N VAL A 70 -3.69 0.07 1.84
CA VAL A 70 -4.39 0.51 0.64
C VAL A 70 -4.91 1.91 0.88
N PHE A 71 -4.37 2.89 0.16
CA PHE A 71 -4.82 4.28 0.21
C PHE A 71 -6.02 4.42 -0.72
N LEU A 72 -7.19 4.61 -0.14
CA LEU A 72 -8.44 4.69 -0.88
C LEU A 72 -8.68 6.10 -1.40
N SER A 73 -8.89 6.22 -2.71
CA SER A 73 -9.24 7.46 -3.38
C SER A 73 -10.12 7.15 -4.58
N ALA A 74 -10.98 8.09 -4.94
CA ALA A 74 -11.78 8.00 -6.18
C ALA A 74 -10.91 7.78 -7.41
N ASP A 75 -9.65 8.22 -7.36
CA ASP A 75 -8.71 8.10 -8.48
C ASP A 75 -8.27 6.67 -8.77
N TYR A 76 -8.48 5.73 -7.84
CA TYR A 76 -8.18 4.32 -8.10
C TYR A 76 -8.88 3.78 -9.35
N LYS A 77 -10.09 4.29 -9.66
CA LYS A 77 -10.84 3.87 -10.84
C LYS A 77 -10.43 4.56 -12.13
N ARG A 78 -9.83 5.75 -12.04
CA ARG A 78 -9.63 6.63 -13.19
C ARG A 78 -8.37 6.36 -13.97
N LYS A 79 -7.39 5.67 -13.39
CA LYS A 79 -6.06 5.56 -13.95
C LYS A 79 -5.77 4.15 -14.45
N ASN A 80 -5.35 4.06 -15.70
CA ASN A 80 -4.96 2.79 -16.31
C ASN A 80 -3.75 2.13 -15.64
N TRP A 81 -2.85 2.93 -15.04
CA TRP A 81 -1.69 2.37 -14.34
C TRP A 81 -2.09 1.54 -13.12
N CYS A 82 -3.25 1.84 -12.55
CA CYS A 82 -3.83 1.02 -11.49
C CYS A 82 -4.23 -0.38 -12.01
N GLY A 83 -4.24 -0.60 -13.31
CA GLY A 83 -4.76 -1.79 -13.93
C GLY A 83 -4.17 -3.08 -13.43
N ILE A 84 -2.85 -3.21 -13.44
CA ILE A 84 -2.17 -4.45 -13.04
C ILE A 84 -1.97 -4.49 -11.53
N GLU A 85 -1.41 -3.44 -10.96
CA GLU A 85 -1.21 -3.30 -9.53
C GLU A 85 -2.54 -3.35 -8.78
N PHE A 86 -3.55 -2.64 -9.29
CA PHE A 86 -4.90 -2.63 -8.74
C PHE A 86 -5.59 -3.99 -8.81
N ARG A 87 -5.37 -4.78 -9.87
CA ARG A 87 -5.93 -6.13 -9.95
C ARG A 87 -5.43 -7.02 -8.82
N ALA A 88 -4.14 -7.01 -8.56
CA ALA A 88 -3.56 -7.79 -7.45
C ALA A 88 -4.15 -7.36 -6.11
N ILE A 89 -4.24 -6.05 -5.88
CA ILE A 89 -4.83 -5.48 -4.65
C ILE A 89 -6.31 -5.83 -4.54
N ARG A 90 -7.08 -5.68 -5.61
CA ARG A 90 -8.50 -6.02 -5.63
C ARG A 90 -8.75 -7.49 -5.30
N ASP A 91 -7.92 -8.38 -5.84
CA ASP A 91 -8.03 -9.81 -5.56
C ASP A 91 -7.73 -10.10 -4.08
N ILE A 92 -6.72 -9.45 -3.52
CA ILE A 92 -6.38 -9.60 -2.10
C ILE A 92 -7.51 -9.05 -1.22
N ILE A 93 -8.10 -7.91 -1.58
CA ILE A 93 -9.27 -7.34 -0.87
C ILE A 93 -10.44 -8.32 -0.92
N SER A 94 -10.72 -8.91 -2.09
CA SER A 94 -11.84 -9.84 -2.24
C SER A 94 -11.65 -11.14 -1.47
N GLU A 95 -10.42 -11.56 -1.22
CA GLU A 95 -10.11 -12.71 -0.37
C GLU A 95 -10.38 -12.44 1.11
N ARG A 96 -10.55 -11.17 1.51
CA ARG A 96 -10.90 -10.75 2.87
C ARG A 96 -9.95 -11.26 3.95
N LYS A 97 -8.66 -11.21 3.68
CA LYS A 97 -7.63 -11.52 4.68
C LYS A 97 -7.45 -10.33 5.61
N ASN A 98 -8.38 -10.15 6.54
CA ASN A 98 -8.60 -8.93 7.30
C ASN A 98 -7.38 -8.44 8.10
N ASN A 99 -6.57 -9.35 8.61
CA ASN A 99 -5.38 -8.98 9.37
C ASN A 99 -4.23 -8.46 8.50
N ARG A 100 -4.30 -8.67 7.17
CA ARG A 100 -3.25 -8.27 6.24
C ARG A 100 -3.55 -6.99 5.47
N ILE A 101 -4.74 -6.41 5.65
CA ILE A 101 -5.16 -5.22 4.88
C ILE A 101 -5.50 -4.10 5.84
N MET A 102 -4.96 -2.91 5.58
CA MET A 102 -5.28 -1.69 6.29
C MET A 102 -5.73 -0.63 5.28
N PHE A 103 -6.93 -0.08 5.48
CA PHE A 103 -7.44 0.98 4.62
C PHE A 103 -7.12 2.35 5.20
N VAL A 104 -6.60 3.23 4.35
CA VAL A 104 -6.40 4.64 4.63
C VAL A 104 -7.17 5.44 3.58
N ARG A 105 -8.19 6.15 3.99
CA ARG A 105 -9.07 6.90 3.09
C ARG A 105 -8.56 8.34 2.93
N THR A 106 -8.46 8.80 1.70
CA THR A 106 -8.04 10.17 1.39
C THR A 106 -9.19 11.05 0.91
N ASP A 107 -10.29 10.44 0.46
CA ASP A 107 -11.53 11.12 0.08
C ASP A 107 -12.72 10.17 0.28
N ASP A 108 -13.92 10.59 -0.13
CA ASP A 108 -15.13 9.77 0.00
C ASP A 108 -15.45 8.96 -1.25
N GLY A 109 -14.48 8.80 -2.16
CA GLY A 109 -14.65 8.04 -3.38
C GLY A 109 -14.98 6.57 -3.13
N VAL A 110 -15.72 5.99 -4.06
CA VAL A 110 -16.07 4.57 -4.01
C VAL A 110 -14.96 3.77 -4.69
N VAL A 111 -14.46 2.74 -4.00
CA VAL A 111 -13.45 1.82 -4.53
C VAL A 111 -14.07 0.43 -4.60
N GLU A 112 -13.93 -0.24 -5.76
CA GLU A 112 -14.46 -1.57 -5.97
C GLU A 112 -13.89 -2.57 -4.95
N GLY A 113 -14.77 -3.35 -4.34
CA GLY A 113 -14.39 -4.34 -3.33
C GLY A 113 -14.32 -3.80 -1.91
N VAL A 114 -14.37 -2.47 -1.72
CA VAL A 114 -14.41 -1.84 -0.40
C VAL A 114 -15.86 -1.51 -0.04
N PHE A 115 -16.34 -2.02 1.08
CA PHE A 115 -17.73 -1.87 1.50
C PHE A 115 -17.90 -0.69 2.46
N ALA A 116 -19.13 -0.16 2.54
CA ALA A 116 -19.45 0.92 3.48
C ALA A 116 -19.21 0.51 4.95
N THR A 117 -19.24 -0.79 5.24
CA THR A 117 -19.00 -1.34 6.58
C THR A 117 -17.52 -1.54 6.91
N ASP A 118 -16.63 -1.35 5.93
CA ASP A 118 -15.18 -1.53 6.15
C ASP A 118 -14.62 -0.35 6.96
N GLY A 119 -13.79 -0.68 7.94
CA GLY A 119 -13.09 0.32 8.74
C GLY A 119 -11.91 0.93 7.99
N TYR A 120 -11.58 2.17 8.32
CA TYR A 120 -10.46 2.89 7.71
C TYR A 120 -9.91 3.95 8.64
N VAL A 121 -8.66 4.35 8.40
CA VAL A 121 -8.09 5.56 8.98
C VAL A 121 -8.30 6.69 7.97
N ASP A 122 -8.80 7.84 8.45
CA ASP A 122 -9.04 8.99 7.57
C ASP A 122 -7.81 9.89 7.53
N ALA A 123 -7.11 9.89 6.40
CA ALA A 123 -5.89 10.68 6.21
C ALA A 123 -6.13 12.19 6.26
N ARG A 124 -7.38 12.64 6.12
CA ARG A 124 -7.73 14.06 6.24
C ARG A 124 -7.71 14.54 7.68
N ARG A 125 -7.67 13.63 8.65
CA ARG A 125 -7.75 13.93 10.09
C ARG A 125 -6.43 13.70 10.83
N HIS A 126 -5.40 13.18 10.15
CA HIS A 126 -4.13 12.81 10.77
C HIS A 126 -2.98 13.26 9.90
N ASP A 127 -1.87 13.66 10.52
CA ASP A 127 -0.65 13.95 9.78
C ASP A 127 0.08 12.66 9.37
N ALA A 128 1.10 12.82 8.51
CA ALA A 128 1.84 11.68 7.98
C ALA A 128 2.57 10.88 9.07
N ALA A 129 3.08 11.56 10.10
CA ALA A 129 3.75 10.90 11.22
C ALA A 129 2.77 10.01 12.01
N THR A 130 1.54 10.48 12.22
CA THR A 130 0.50 9.72 12.91
C THR A 130 0.06 8.52 12.07
N LEU A 131 -0.12 8.71 10.76
CA LEU A 131 -0.46 7.60 9.85
C LEU A 131 0.62 6.51 9.87
N ALA A 132 1.89 6.91 9.82
CA ALA A 132 3.00 5.96 9.89
C ALA A 132 3.01 5.18 11.21
N ARG A 133 2.71 5.85 12.33
CA ARG A 133 2.61 5.19 13.64
C ARG A 133 1.48 4.16 13.68
N TYR A 134 0.33 4.47 13.09
CA TYR A 134 -0.78 3.51 13.01
C TYR A 134 -0.43 2.30 12.15
N ILE A 135 0.31 2.51 11.08
CA ILE A 135 0.82 1.42 10.25
C ILE A 135 1.76 0.52 11.07
N GLN A 136 2.69 1.10 11.81
CA GLN A 136 3.59 0.36 12.69
C GLN A 136 2.81 -0.45 13.73
N GLU A 137 1.79 0.15 14.34
CA GLU A 137 0.94 -0.56 15.32
C GLU A 137 0.28 -1.79 14.71
N ARG A 138 -0.21 -1.69 13.45
CA ARG A 138 -0.82 -2.82 12.76
C ARG A 138 0.20 -3.91 12.43
N VAL A 139 1.40 -3.54 12.00
CA VAL A 139 2.47 -4.51 11.75
C VAL A 139 2.82 -5.28 13.02
N ASN A 140 2.86 -4.61 14.15
CA ASN A 140 3.22 -5.23 15.43
C ASN A 140 2.17 -6.22 15.94
N LEU A 141 0.98 -6.22 15.36
CA LEU A 141 -0.07 -7.19 15.68
C LEU A 141 0.00 -8.47 14.84
N LEU A 142 0.88 -8.51 13.86
CA LEU A 142 1.00 -9.65 12.94
C LEU A 142 1.99 -10.71 13.40
#